data_214e974dea775b29684e9af2562ff309
#
_entry.id   214e974dea775b29684e9af2562ff309
#
_cell.length_a   1.000
_cell.length_b   1.000
_cell.length_c   1.000
_cell.angle_alpha   90.00
_cell.angle_beta   90.00
_cell.angle_gamma   90.00
#
_symmetry.space_group_name_H-M   'P 1'
#
loop_
_entity.id
_entity.type
_entity.pdbx_description
1 polymer ?
#
loop_
_entity_poly.entity_id
_entity_poly.type
_entity_poly.pdbx_seq_one_letter_code
_entity_poly.pdbx_strand_id
1 'polypeptide(L)'
;MAQTAIGKIWDDHLVADDLLFCDLHLVQEVSSPQAFDELRLGGYRVRRPDRTIATADHSVPTAQRGLPIVDDMARAQVDALERNVVEYGIPMRPYRSAGQGIVHVIGPDLGLTQPGMTIVCGDSHTSTHGAFGALAFGIGTSEVGHVLATQCLVQKRQPTMRVTFAGARGFGVTAKDMVLTLIRQIGTAGGTGHFVEYAGDAIRALSMEGRMTVCNMTVEAGARAGLVAADDTTFAYLEGRPCAPADWDAAVERWRRYVTDDGAAFDQEIVVDVDAITPAVTWGTNPGQSVPITEPVPEPTSDDEARAVAYMAVTPGESLAGLPVDRVFIGSCTNGRLEDLEAAAEVLRGRAVQVRTLVVPGSMAVKAAAEERGLADVFIAAGAEWRDAGCSMCVGMNEDILDPGERCASTSNRNFEGRQGRLGRTHLMSPSMAAAAAVTGRLTDVRELAG
;
A
#
# COMPACT_ATOMS: atom_id res chain seq x y z
N MET A 1 -27.33 -17.21 -11.35
CA MET A 1 -26.02 -17.80 -11.66
C MET A 1 -25.10 -17.51 -10.50
N ALA A 2 -24.17 -18.41 -10.20
CA ALA A 2 -23.17 -18.15 -9.16
C ALA A 2 -22.29 -16.95 -9.57
N GLN A 3 -22.02 -16.05 -8.63
CA GLN A 3 -21.30 -14.80 -8.87
C GLN A 3 -20.06 -14.69 -8.00
N THR A 4 -19.01 -14.04 -8.51
CA THR A 4 -17.85 -13.64 -7.72
C THR A 4 -18.21 -12.48 -6.78
N ALA A 5 -17.46 -12.30 -5.71
CA ALA A 5 -17.63 -11.14 -4.81
C ALA A 5 -17.53 -9.82 -5.59
N ILE A 6 -16.56 -9.71 -6.49
CA ILE A 6 -16.38 -8.57 -7.41
C ILE A 6 -17.63 -8.36 -8.27
N GLY A 7 -18.20 -9.45 -8.82
CA GLY A 7 -19.39 -9.40 -9.65
C GLY A 7 -20.58 -8.82 -8.90
N LYS A 8 -20.81 -9.26 -7.66
CA LYS A 8 -21.91 -8.77 -6.82
C LYS A 8 -21.75 -7.28 -6.49
N ILE A 9 -20.53 -6.84 -6.11
CA ILE A 9 -20.25 -5.44 -5.82
C ILE A 9 -20.47 -4.59 -7.07
N TRP A 10 -19.98 -5.06 -8.21
CA TRP A 10 -20.15 -4.37 -9.49
C TRP A 10 -21.62 -4.15 -9.84
N ASP A 11 -22.41 -5.23 -9.81
CA ASP A 11 -23.82 -5.19 -10.21
C ASP A 11 -24.65 -4.31 -9.27
N ASP A 12 -24.35 -4.27 -7.97
CA ASP A 12 -25.03 -3.39 -6.99
C ASP A 12 -24.69 -1.89 -7.19
N HIS A 13 -23.58 -1.56 -7.86
CA HIS A 13 -23.11 -0.18 -8.07
C HIS A 13 -23.29 0.32 -9.52
N LEU A 14 -23.71 -0.53 -10.42
CA LEU A 14 -23.93 -0.15 -11.82
C LEU A 14 -25.20 0.70 -11.94
N VAL A 15 -25.03 1.98 -12.28
CA VAL A 15 -26.14 2.94 -12.42
C VAL A 15 -26.78 2.85 -13.80
N ALA A 16 -25.95 2.77 -14.85
CA ALA A 16 -26.36 2.61 -16.24
C ALA A 16 -25.15 2.19 -17.08
N ASP A 17 -25.33 1.28 -18.04
CA ASP A 17 -24.30 0.78 -18.93
C ASP A 17 -22.94 0.56 -18.21
N ASP A 18 -21.94 1.39 -18.52
CA ASP A 18 -20.61 1.36 -17.92
C ASP A 18 -20.45 2.41 -16.79
N LEU A 19 -21.53 3.01 -16.28
CA LEU A 19 -21.48 4.05 -15.26
C LEU A 19 -21.60 3.45 -13.86
N LEU A 20 -20.50 3.47 -13.11
CA LEU A 20 -20.39 2.92 -11.76
C LEU A 20 -20.52 4.03 -10.70
N PHE A 21 -21.39 3.84 -9.71
CA PHE A 21 -21.47 4.73 -8.55
C PHE A 21 -20.25 4.49 -7.64
N CYS A 22 -19.69 5.56 -7.05
CA CYS A 22 -18.59 5.50 -6.11
C CYS A 22 -19.05 5.81 -4.70
N ASP A 23 -18.94 4.86 -3.77
CA ASP A 23 -19.36 5.07 -2.38
C ASP A 23 -18.46 6.01 -1.61
N LEU A 24 -17.14 5.93 -1.86
CA LEU A 24 -16.13 6.74 -1.20
C LEU A 24 -15.11 7.25 -2.21
N HIS A 25 -14.90 8.57 -2.18
CA HIS A 25 -13.83 9.22 -2.94
C HIS A 25 -12.75 9.75 -1.97
N LEU A 26 -11.56 9.20 -2.09
CA LEU A 26 -10.38 9.63 -1.33
C LEU A 26 -9.59 10.63 -2.17
N VAL A 27 -9.18 11.75 -1.56
CA VAL A 27 -8.52 12.86 -2.26
C VAL A 27 -7.21 13.22 -1.56
N GLN A 28 -6.16 13.42 -2.34
CA GLN A 28 -4.86 13.84 -1.83
C GLN A 28 -4.27 14.98 -2.69
N GLU A 29 -3.21 15.62 -2.24
CA GLU A 29 -2.71 16.88 -2.78
C GLU A 29 -2.09 16.78 -4.18
N VAL A 30 -1.58 15.62 -4.58
CA VAL A 30 -0.83 15.48 -5.85
C VAL A 30 -1.76 15.40 -7.06
N SER A 31 -2.86 14.64 -6.96
CA SER A 31 -3.76 14.34 -8.08
C SER A 31 -5.01 15.23 -8.14
N SER A 32 -5.22 16.09 -7.15
CA SER A 32 -6.48 16.84 -7.03
C SER A 32 -6.46 18.30 -7.55
N PRO A 33 -5.35 19.05 -7.60
CA PRO A 33 -5.40 20.47 -7.94
C PRO A 33 -6.08 20.73 -9.29
N GLN A 34 -5.67 20.03 -10.34
CA GLN A 34 -6.23 20.18 -11.69
C GLN A 34 -7.70 19.76 -11.77
N ALA A 35 -8.09 18.72 -11.02
CA ALA A 35 -9.49 18.28 -10.95
C ALA A 35 -10.40 19.38 -10.37
N PHE A 36 -9.97 20.08 -9.33
CA PHE A 36 -10.70 21.22 -8.78
C PHE A 36 -10.72 22.43 -9.73
N ASP A 37 -9.65 22.67 -10.49
CA ASP A 37 -9.63 23.72 -11.52
C ASP A 37 -10.65 23.41 -12.64
N GLU A 38 -10.77 22.15 -13.07
CA GLU A 38 -11.79 21.73 -14.02
C GLU A 38 -13.22 21.97 -13.48
N LEU A 39 -13.48 21.68 -12.20
CA LEU A 39 -14.77 21.99 -11.57
C LEU A 39 -15.10 23.48 -11.63
N ARG A 40 -14.13 24.37 -11.30
CA ARG A 40 -14.31 25.83 -11.36
C ARG A 40 -14.61 26.31 -12.77
N LEU A 41 -13.82 25.86 -13.74
CA LEU A 41 -14.00 26.22 -15.14
C LEU A 41 -15.35 25.77 -15.70
N GLY A 42 -15.81 24.59 -15.30
CA GLY A 42 -17.11 24.04 -15.69
C GLY A 42 -18.30 24.58 -14.88
N GLY A 43 -18.06 25.35 -13.82
CA GLY A 43 -19.12 25.82 -12.91
C GLY A 43 -19.75 24.69 -12.10
N TYR A 44 -19.07 23.56 -11.93
CA TYR A 44 -19.54 22.40 -11.21
C TYR A 44 -19.30 22.52 -9.69
N ARG A 45 -20.14 21.84 -8.92
CA ARG A 45 -19.99 21.66 -7.47
C ARG A 45 -19.61 20.21 -7.17
N VAL A 46 -18.98 19.98 -6.02
CA VAL A 46 -18.79 18.62 -5.52
C VAL A 46 -20.17 18.04 -5.18
N ARG A 47 -20.48 16.90 -5.78
CA ARG A 47 -21.82 16.27 -5.69
C ARG A 47 -22.12 15.72 -4.30
N ARG A 48 -21.14 15.05 -3.69
CA ARG A 48 -21.27 14.36 -2.40
C ARG A 48 -20.04 14.63 -1.52
N PRO A 49 -19.93 15.84 -0.93
CA PRO A 49 -18.85 16.13 0.02
C PRO A 49 -18.82 15.14 1.20
N ASP A 50 -19.99 14.64 1.60
CA ASP A 50 -20.16 13.64 2.67
C ASP A 50 -19.60 12.24 2.33
N ARG A 51 -19.33 11.97 1.05
CA ARG A 51 -18.69 10.74 0.54
C ARG A 51 -17.29 10.98 0.02
N THR A 52 -16.72 12.12 0.34
CA THR A 52 -15.36 12.51 -0.06
C THR A 52 -14.58 12.87 1.19
N ILE A 53 -13.34 12.39 1.32
CA ILE A 53 -12.43 12.78 2.40
C ILE A 53 -11.06 13.10 1.83
N ALA A 54 -10.41 14.13 2.34
CA ALA A 54 -9.11 14.57 1.91
C ALA A 54 -8.03 14.45 3.00
N THR A 55 -6.80 14.22 2.59
CA THR A 55 -5.60 14.32 3.42
C THR A 55 -4.39 14.69 2.57
N ALA A 56 -3.36 15.29 3.16
CA ALA A 56 -2.07 15.51 2.51
C ALA A 56 -1.06 14.48 3.05
N ASP A 57 -0.42 13.72 2.16
CA ASP A 57 0.41 12.59 2.55
C ASP A 57 1.69 12.39 1.72
N HIS A 58 1.72 12.84 0.45
CA HIS A 58 2.85 12.66 -0.46
C HIS A 58 3.91 13.75 -0.33
N SER A 59 3.46 15.00 -0.31
CA SER A 59 4.30 16.21 -0.39
C SER A 59 4.59 16.82 0.99
N VAL A 60 4.37 16.07 2.05
CA VAL A 60 4.53 16.53 3.44
C VAL A 60 5.83 16.04 4.06
N PRO A 61 6.58 16.90 4.78
CA PRO A 61 7.74 16.48 5.56
C PRO A 61 7.38 15.56 6.70
N THR A 62 8.24 14.58 6.98
CA THR A 62 8.08 13.64 8.10
C THR A 62 9.07 13.90 9.25
N ALA A 63 10.11 14.71 9.03
CA ALA A 63 11.17 14.94 10.01
C ALA A 63 10.74 15.77 11.21
N GLN A 64 10.00 16.86 10.97
CA GLN A 64 9.56 17.79 12.03
C GLN A 64 8.26 18.48 11.65
N ARG A 65 7.21 18.27 12.42
CA ARG A 65 5.89 18.87 12.20
C ARG A 65 5.87 20.41 12.30
N GLY A 66 6.79 20.99 13.02
CA GLY A 66 6.83 22.43 13.25
C GLY A 66 7.43 23.26 12.10
N LEU A 67 8.17 22.61 11.22
CA LEU A 67 8.84 23.30 10.12
C LEU A 67 7.90 23.51 8.91
N PRO A 68 8.07 24.65 8.19
CA PRO A 68 7.35 24.86 6.93
C PRO A 68 7.79 23.83 5.90
N ILE A 69 6.90 23.53 4.93
CA ILE A 69 7.25 22.76 3.76
C ILE A 69 8.20 23.64 2.93
N VAL A 70 9.45 23.19 2.78
CA VAL A 70 10.53 23.98 2.16
C VAL A 70 10.39 24.01 0.63
N ASP A 71 10.05 22.87 0.03
CA ASP A 71 9.82 22.77 -1.40
C ASP A 71 8.59 23.59 -1.81
N ASP A 72 8.76 24.53 -2.73
CA ASP A 72 7.70 25.43 -3.16
C ASP A 72 6.56 24.72 -3.89
N MET A 73 6.87 23.66 -4.66
CA MET A 73 5.86 22.87 -5.37
C MET A 73 5.04 22.04 -4.40
N ALA A 74 5.70 21.34 -3.49
CA ALA A 74 5.05 20.55 -2.43
C ALA A 74 4.13 21.44 -1.57
N ARG A 75 4.61 22.62 -1.16
CA ARG A 75 3.81 23.57 -0.41
C ARG A 75 2.59 24.04 -1.22
N ALA A 76 2.78 24.40 -2.50
CA ALA A 76 1.69 24.86 -3.35
C ALA A 76 0.59 23.80 -3.52
N GLN A 77 0.96 22.52 -3.61
CA GLN A 77 0.01 21.40 -3.70
C GLN A 77 -0.81 21.24 -2.40
N VAL A 78 -0.16 21.26 -1.24
CA VAL A 78 -0.84 21.17 0.06
C VAL A 78 -1.77 22.37 0.27
N ASP A 79 -1.27 23.59 0.03
CA ASP A 79 -2.07 24.81 0.13
C ASP A 79 -3.26 24.81 -0.83
N ALA A 80 -3.10 24.25 -2.04
CA ALA A 80 -4.18 24.13 -3.02
C ALA A 80 -5.25 23.15 -2.50
N LEU A 81 -4.86 22.00 -1.98
CA LEU A 81 -5.79 21.04 -1.39
C LEU A 81 -6.57 21.68 -0.24
N GLU A 82 -5.89 22.34 0.71
CA GLU A 82 -6.53 22.99 1.86
C GLU A 82 -7.55 24.06 1.43
N ARG A 83 -7.21 24.88 0.44
CA ARG A 83 -8.16 25.87 -0.13
C ARG A 83 -9.36 25.20 -0.80
N ASN A 84 -9.10 24.17 -1.59
CA ASN A 84 -10.15 23.47 -2.36
C ASN A 84 -11.16 22.77 -1.43
N VAL A 85 -10.70 22.09 -0.39
CA VAL A 85 -11.62 21.41 0.54
C VAL A 85 -12.51 22.37 1.30
N VAL A 86 -12.00 23.57 1.64
CA VAL A 86 -12.79 24.64 2.26
C VAL A 86 -13.83 25.18 1.29
N GLU A 87 -13.43 25.48 0.03
CA GLU A 87 -14.30 26.00 -1.01
C GLU A 87 -15.48 25.05 -1.30
N TYR A 88 -15.20 23.75 -1.34
CA TYR A 88 -16.21 22.73 -1.72
C TYR A 88 -16.86 21.98 -0.54
N GLY A 89 -16.50 22.34 0.69
CA GLY A 89 -17.06 21.73 1.90
C GLY A 89 -16.69 20.26 2.11
N ILE A 90 -15.52 19.84 1.66
CA ILE A 90 -15.02 18.46 1.78
C ILE A 90 -14.36 18.27 3.16
N PRO A 91 -14.75 17.23 3.94
CA PRO A 91 -14.02 16.85 5.15
C PRO A 91 -12.54 16.57 4.85
N MET A 92 -11.66 17.11 5.68
CA MET A 92 -10.21 16.90 5.54
C MET A 92 -9.59 16.47 6.85
N ARG A 93 -8.51 15.68 6.75
CA ARG A 93 -7.53 15.44 7.81
C ARG A 93 -6.31 16.33 7.52
N PRO A 94 -6.27 17.56 8.10
CA PRO A 94 -5.26 18.53 7.73
C PRO A 94 -3.85 18.06 8.07
N TYR A 95 -2.89 18.48 7.28
CA TYR A 95 -1.47 18.35 7.63
C TYR A 95 -1.22 18.94 9.03
N ARG A 96 -0.37 18.29 9.82
CA ARG A 96 -0.07 18.62 11.22
C ARG A 96 -1.19 18.34 12.25
N SER A 97 -2.34 17.84 11.82
CA SER A 97 -3.37 17.39 12.76
C SER A 97 -3.09 16.00 13.32
N ALA A 98 -3.72 15.65 14.42
CA ALA A 98 -3.67 14.30 14.98
C ALA A 98 -4.35 13.25 14.08
N GLY A 99 -5.18 13.67 13.13
CA GLY A 99 -5.87 12.79 12.20
C GLY A 99 -5.18 12.62 10.85
N GLN A 100 -4.05 13.30 10.63
CA GLN A 100 -3.31 13.23 9.36
C GLN A 100 -2.66 11.85 9.17
N GLY A 101 -2.57 11.40 7.93
CA GLY A 101 -1.89 10.17 7.54
C GLY A 101 -2.02 9.89 6.06
N ILE A 102 -1.40 8.80 5.64
CA ILE A 102 -1.49 8.31 4.27
C ILE A 102 -2.94 7.97 3.96
N VAL A 103 -3.43 8.41 2.82
CA VAL A 103 -4.84 8.28 2.41
C VAL A 103 -5.35 6.83 2.51
N HIS A 104 -4.51 5.84 2.15
CA HIS A 104 -4.84 4.41 2.23
C HIS A 104 -4.66 3.80 3.63
N VAL A 105 -4.23 4.57 4.60
CA VAL A 105 -4.18 4.19 6.02
C VAL A 105 -5.33 4.81 6.79
N ILE A 106 -5.61 6.10 6.59
CA ILE A 106 -6.69 6.78 7.33
C ILE A 106 -8.08 6.24 7.01
N GLY A 107 -8.33 5.80 5.76
CA GLY A 107 -9.62 5.19 5.39
C GLY A 107 -9.97 3.98 6.24
N PRO A 108 -9.10 2.96 6.30
CA PRO A 108 -9.21 1.83 7.22
C PRO A 108 -9.26 2.22 8.70
N ASP A 109 -8.34 3.06 9.17
CA ASP A 109 -8.25 3.47 10.59
C ASP A 109 -9.54 4.12 11.10
N LEU A 110 -10.21 4.87 10.24
CA LEU A 110 -11.47 5.52 10.57
C LEU A 110 -12.71 4.59 10.40
N GLY A 111 -12.56 3.42 9.77
CA GLY A 111 -13.69 2.56 9.42
C GLY A 111 -14.53 3.10 8.25
N LEU A 112 -13.95 3.98 7.43
CA LEU A 112 -14.59 4.50 6.20
C LEU A 112 -14.60 3.44 5.09
N THR A 113 -13.58 2.57 5.08
CA THR A 113 -13.48 1.44 4.15
C THR A 113 -14.34 0.30 4.67
N GLN A 114 -15.40 -0.06 3.96
CA GLN A 114 -16.33 -1.10 4.39
C GLN A 114 -16.58 -2.12 3.28
N PRO A 115 -16.94 -3.37 3.64
CA PRO A 115 -17.24 -4.41 2.67
C PRO A 115 -18.37 -4.03 1.71
N GLY A 116 -18.22 -4.41 0.46
CA GLY A 116 -19.20 -4.17 -0.59
C GLY A 116 -19.18 -2.77 -1.20
N MET A 117 -18.33 -1.85 -0.70
CA MET A 117 -18.22 -0.50 -1.26
C MET A 117 -17.40 -0.46 -2.56
N THR A 118 -17.66 0.55 -3.37
CA THR A 118 -16.76 1.01 -4.44
C THR A 118 -15.99 2.23 -3.95
N ILE A 119 -14.64 2.18 -4.03
CA ILE A 119 -13.74 3.22 -3.49
C ILE A 119 -12.76 3.66 -4.57
N VAL A 120 -12.63 4.97 -4.77
CA VAL A 120 -11.71 5.55 -5.75
C VAL A 120 -10.81 6.62 -5.15
N CYS A 121 -9.62 6.77 -5.73
CA CYS A 121 -8.64 7.81 -5.39
C CYS A 121 -7.75 8.05 -6.60
N GLY A 122 -7.19 9.24 -6.73
CA GLY A 122 -6.15 9.56 -7.72
C GLY A 122 -4.78 8.95 -7.39
N ASP A 123 -4.76 7.72 -6.88
CA ASP A 123 -3.58 6.94 -6.52
C ASP A 123 -3.82 5.45 -6.82
N SER A 124 -2.86 4.79 -7.47
CA SER A 124 -2.98 3.38 -7.85
C SER A 124 -3.12 2.43 -6.66
N HIS A 125 -2.50 2.76 -5.50
CA HIS A 125 -2.56 1.93 -4.30
C HIS A 125 -3.91 2.00 -3.56
N THR A 126 -4.92 2.64 -4.14
CA THR A 126 -6.33 2.54 -3.70
C THR A 126 -6.79 1.08 -3.60
N SER A 127 -6.18 0.18 -4.37
CA SER A 127 -6.36 -1.28 -4.27
C SER A 127 -6.20 -1.83 -2.84
N THR A 128 -5.46 -1.13 -1.95
CA THR A 128 -5.32 -1.48 -0.51
C THR A 128 -6.67 -1.72 0.17
N HIS A 129 -7.67 -0.91 -0.17
CA HIS A 129 -9.02 -0.98 0.43
C HIS A 129 -9.76 -2.27 0.08
N GLY A 130 -9.32 -2.97 -0.97
CA GLY A 130 -9.86 -4.28 -1.33
C GLY A 130 -9.65 -5.36 -0.27
N ALA A 131 -8.72 -5.17 0.67
CA ALA A 131 -8.53 -6.02 1.84
C ALA A 131 -9.78 -6.16 2.72
N PHE A 132 -10.70 -5.20 2.61
CA PHE A 132 -11.96 -5.15 3.35
C PHE A 132 -13.14 -5.71 2.55
N GLY A 133 -12.92 -6.33 1.40
CA GLY A 133 -14.00 -6.75 0.51
C GLY A 133 -14.69 -5.59 -0.21
N ALA A 134 -13.96 -4.50 -0.44
CA ALA A 134 -14.39 -3.37 -1.26
C ALA A 134 -13.79 -3.48 -2.67
N LEU A 135 -14.50 -3.02 -3.68
CA LEU A 135 -13.98 -2.85 -5.03
C LEU A 135 -13.30 -1.48 -5.13
N ALA A 136 -11.98 -1.45 -4.97
CA ALA A 136 -11.21 -0.22 -4.78
C ALA A 136 -10.08 -0.12 -5.80
N PHE A 137 -10.00 1.00 -6.53
CA PHE A 137 -8.98 1.18 -7.57
C PHE A 137 -8.62 2.64 -7.81
N GLY A 138 -7.40 2.83 -8.33
CA GLY A 138 -6.88 4.14 -8.70
C GLY A 138 -7.55 4.70 -9.95
N ILE A 139 -7.69 6.02 -10.03
CA ILE A 139 -8.26 6.75 -11.17
C ILE A 139 -7.34 7.89 -11.60
N GLY A 140 -7.45 8.31 -12.85
CA GLY A 140 -6.70 9.44 -13.39
C GLY A 140 -7.24 10.80 -12.91
N THR A 141 -6.43 11.86 -13.05
CA THR A 141 -6.79 13.21 -12.58
C THR A 141 -8.10 13.73 -13.17
N SER A 142 -8.36 13.52 -14.46
CA SER A 142 -9.63 13.92 -15.10
C SER A 142 -10.81 13.12 -14.54
N GLU A 143 -10.59 11.84 -14.21
CA GLU A 143 -11.60 11.00 -13.56
C GLU A 143 -11.88 11.47 -12.13
N VAL A 144 -10.88 11.98 -11.40
CA VAL A 144 -11.06 12.62 -10.08
C VAL A 144 -12.05 13.77 -10.19
N GLY A 145 -11.88 14.67 -11.18
CA GLY A 145 -12.81 15.77 -11.44
C GLY A 145 -14.24 15.28 -11.76
N HIS A 146 -14.33 14.24 -12.59
CA HIS A 146 -15.61 13.65 -12.95
C HIS A 146 -16.34 13.05 -11.72
N VAL A 147 -15.63 12.30 -10.87
CA VAL A 147 -16.21 11.72 -9.65
C VAL A 147 -16.61 12.79 -8.64
N LEU A 148 -15.80 13.85 -8.47
CA LEU A 148 -16.18 15.00 -7.64
C LEU A 148 -17.49 15.63 -8.09
N ALA A 149 -17.68 15.80 -9.41
CA ALA A 149 -18.88 16.43 -9.98
C ALA A 149 -20.12 15.52 -9.95
N THR A 150 -19.96 14.20 -10.08
CA THR A 150 -21.07 13.26 -10.34
C THR A 150 -21.26 12.19 -9.28
N GLN A 151 -20.23 11.84 -8.52
CA GLN A 151 -20.11 10.66 -7.66
C GLN A 151 -20.15 9.33 -8.45
N CYS A 152 -19.93 9.37 -9.74
CA CYS A 152 -19.90 8.22 -10.63
C CYS A 152 -18.64 8.21 -11.48
N LEU A 153 -18.32 7.05 -12.02
CA LEU A 153 -17.18 6.83 -12.92
C LEU A 153 -17.60 5.97 -14.10
N VAL A 154 -17.20 6.34 -15.31
CA VAL A 154 -17.32 5.47 -16.48
C VAL A 154 -16.22 4.43 -16.44
N GLN A 155 -16.58 3.19 -16.18
CA GLN A 155 -15.65 2.09 -16.02
C GLN A 155 -16.21 0.82 -16.64
N LYS A 156 -15.52 0.25 -17.62
CA LYS A 156 -15.87 -1.06 -18.16
C LYS A 156 -15.56 -2.17 -17.16
N ARG A 157 -16.47 -3.13 -17.08
CA ARG A 157 -16.23 -4.34 -16.28
C ARG A 157 -15.00 -5.08 -16.81
N GLN A 158 -14.06 -5.35 -15.92
CA GLN A 158 -12.86 -6.10 -16.24
C GLN A 158 -13.08 -7.61 -15.97
N PRO A 159 -12.34 -8.49 -16.66
CA PRO A 159 -12.24 -9.90 -16.30
C PRO A 159 -11.80 -10.08 -14.85
N THR A 160 -12.12 -11.25 -14.29
CA THR A 160 -11.78 -11.60 -12.91
C THR A 160 -10.71 -12.69 -12.88
N MET A 161 -9.76 -12.54 -11.97
CA MET A 161 -8.71 -13.53 -11.70
C MET A 161 -8.82 -13.99 -10.25
N ARG A 162 -8.78 -15.29 -10.00
CA ARG A 162 -8.62 -15.83 -8.66
C ARG A 162 -7.18 -16.24 -8.41
N VAL A 163 -6.59 -15.72 -7.33
CA VAL A 163 -5.28 -16.15 -6.83
C VAL A 163 -5.47 -16.86 -5.50
N THR A 164 -5.17 -18.15 -5.48
CA THR A 164 -5.27 -18.98 -4.27
C THR A 164 -3.89 -19.19 -3.67
N PHE A 165 -3.69 -18.69 -2.46
CA PHE A 165 -2.51 -18.95 -1.65
C PHE A 165 -2.76 -20.19 -0.79
N ALA A 166 -2.21 -21.34 -1.21
CA ALA A 166 -2.37 -22.63 -0.57
C ALA A 166 -1.22 -22.90 0.39
N GLY A 167 -1.49 -23.55 1.53
CA GLY A 167 -0.50 -23.86 2.55
C GLY A 167 -0.42 -22.83 3.67
N ALA A 168 0.68 -22.83 4.44
CA ALA A 168 0.90 -21.98 5.61
C ALA A 168 2.25 -21.25 5.52
N ARG A 169 2.30 -20.04 6.05
CA ARG A 169 3.55 -19.25 6.10
C ARG A 169 4.58 -19.88 7.02
N GLY A 170 5.79 -20.08 6.52
CA GLY A 170 6.94 -20.47 7.32
C GLY A 170 7.45 -19.33 8.21
N PHE A 171 8.38 -19.65 9.11
CA PHE A 171 9.02 -18.66 9.97
C PHE A 171 9.74 -17.58 9.14
N GLY A 172 9.55 -16.31 9.51
CA GLY A 172 10.13 -15.16 8.82
C GLY A 172 9.39 -14.73 7.54
N VAL A 173 8.37 -15.50 7.09
CA VAL A 173 7.58 -15.19 5.89
C VAL A 173 6.40 -14.28 6.25
N THR A 174 6.24 -13.19 5.51
CA THR A 174 5.18 -12.20 5.68
C THR A 174 4.26 -12.12 4.45
N ALA A 175 3.19 -11.35 4.55
CA ALA A 175 2.33 -11.04 3.41
C ALA A 175 3.08 -10.38 2.24
N LYS A 176 4.15 -9.61 2.55
CA LYS A 176 5.02 -8.99 1.54
C LYS A 176 5.75 -10.04 0.70
N ASP A 177 6.27 -11.08 1.34
CA ASP A 177 6.96 -12.18 0.66
C ASP A 177 6.00 -12.98 -0.23
N MET A 178 4.76 -13.17 0.23
CA MET A 178 3.70 -13.83 -0.55
C MET A 178 3.40 -13.05 -1.83
N VAL A 179 3.15 -11.75 -1.74
CA VAL A 179 2.80 -10.94 -2.92
C VAL A 179 3.99 -10.73 -3.85
N LEU A 180 5.22 -10.58 -3.35
CA LEU A 180 6.43 -10.54 -4.17
C LEU A 180 6.64 -11.85 -4.94
N THR A 181 6.37 -13.00 -4.30
CA THR A 181 6.42 -14.32 -4.95
C THR A 181 5.37 -14.42 -6.06
N LEU A 182 4.13 -13.98 -5.81
CA LEU A 182 3.10 -13.93 -6.84
C LEU A 182 3.56 -13.08 -8.04
N ILE A 183 4.03 -11.85 -7.80
CA ILE A 183 4.46 -10.94 -8.87
C ILE A 183 5.64 -11.53 -9.65
N ARG A 184 6.58 -12.19 -8.98
CA ARG A 184 7.67 -12.93 -9.64
C ARG A 184 7.12 -14.05 -10.52
N GLN A 185 6.11 -14.78 -10.06
CA GLN A 185 5.52 -15.92 -10.78
C GLN A 185 4.78 -15.50 -12.05
N ILE A 186 4.01 -14.41 -11.99
CA ILE A 186 3.15 -13.99 -13.11
C ILE A 186 3.71 -12.80 -13.90
N GLY A 187 4.76 -12.15 -13.39
CA GLY A 187 5.31 -10.93 -13.96
C GLY A 187 4.52 -9.67 -13.60
N THR A 188 5.11 -8.50 -13.85
CA THR A 188 4.52 -7.18 -13.57
C THR A 188 3.32 -6.83 -14.49
N ALA A 189 3.06 -7.64 -15.50
CA ALA A 189 1.93 -7.49 -16.42
C ALA A 189 0.94 -8.66 -16.35
N GLY A 190 1.18 -9.68 -15.52
CA GLY A 190 0.37 -10.90 -15.47
C GLY A 190 -1.07 -10.69 -15.05
N GLY A 191 -1.34 -9.64 -14.26
CA GLY A 191 -2.69 -9.24 -13.84
C GLY A 191 -3.35 -8.18 -14.71
N THR A 192 -2.71 -7.76 -15.82
CA THR A 192 -3.21 -6.65 -16.65
C THR A 192 -4.66 -6.86 -17.09
N GLY A 193 -5.49 -5.86 -16.88
CA GLY A 193 -6.89 -5.87 -17.26
C GLY A 193 -7.79 -6.75 -16.39
N HIS A 194 -7.32 -7.22 -15.23
CA HIS A 194 -8.11 -8.03 -14.31
C HIS A 194 -8.39 -7.31 -12.99
N PHE A 195 -9.51 -7.67 -12.39
CA PHE A 195 -9.73 -7.57 -10.95
C PHE A 195 -9.33 -8.92 -10.32
N VAL A 196 -8.50 -8.86 -9.27
CA VAL A 196 -7.97 -10.07 -8.61
C VAL A 196 -8.72 -10.33 -7.32
N GLU A 197 -9.22 -11.55 -7.13
CA GLU A 197 -9.76 -12.01 -5.85
C GLU A 197 -8.76 -12.99 -5.21
N TYR A 198 -8.32 -12.67 -4.01
CA TYR A 198 -7.40 -13.48 -3.23
C TYR A 198 -8.15 -14.47 -2.35
N ALA A 199 -7.74 -15.73 -2.39
CA ALA A 199 -8.36 -16.83 -1.68
C ALA A 199 -7.28 -17.76 -1.06
N GLY A 200 -7.72 -18.76 -0.34
CA GLY A 200 -6.88 -19.79 0.27
C GLY A 200 -6.69 -19.61 1.77
N ASP A 201 -6.21 -20.68 2.43
CA ASP A 201 -6.05 -20.71 3.88
C ASP A 201 -5.01 -19.69 4.36
N ALA A 202 -3.93 -19.50 3.58
CA ALA A 202 -2.91 -18.53 3.92
C ALA A 202 -3.43 -17.09 3.91
N ILE A 203 -4.37 -16.74 3.02
CA ILE A 203 -5.03 -15.41 3.00
C ILE A 203 -5.98 -15.25 4.19
N ARG A 204 -6.78 -16.29 4.50
CA ARG A 204 -7.68 -16.26 5.66
C ARG A 204 -6.92 -16.09 6.98
N ALA A 205 -5.73 -16.69 7.07
CA ALA A 205 -4.85 -16.58 8.25
C ALA A 205 -4.08 -15.27 8.37
N LEU A 206 -4.19 -14.35 7.39
CA LEU A 206 -3.60 -13.02 7.49
C LEU A 206 -4.44 -12.12 8.41
N SER A 207 -3.73 -11.25 9.15
CA SER A 207 -4.31 -10.05 9.75
C SER A 207 -4.84 -9.10 8.67
N MET A 208 -5.59 -8.07 9.07
CA MET A 208 -6.03 -7.04 8.13
C MET A 208 -4.84 -6.29 7.51
N GLU A 209 -3.79 -6.03 8.28
CA GLU A 209 -2.55 -5.41 7.82
C GLU A 209 -1.88 -6.24 6.73
N GLY A 210 -1.80 -7.55 6.92
CA GLY A 210 -1.29 -8.48 5.91
C GLY A 210 -2.15 -8.51 4.64
N ARG A 211 -3.48 -8.52 4.76
CA ARG A 211 -4.41 -8.43 3.63
C ARG A 211 -4.27 -7.10 2.88
N MET A 212 -4.11 -5.99 3.62
CA MET A 212 -3.86 -4.68 3.03
C MET A 212 -2.54 -4.66 2.24
N THR A 213 -1.49 -5.33 2.72
CA THR A 213 -0.21 -5.46 2.00
C THR A 213 -0.37 -6.21 0.69
N VAL A 214 -1.10 -7.34 0.67
CA VAL A 214 -1.37 -8.11 -0.55
C VAL A 214 -2.17 -7.29 -1.56
N CYS A 215 -3.29 -6.67 -1.12
CA CYS A 215 -4.14 -5.85 -1.98
C CYS A 215 -3.42 -4.58 -2.47
N ASN A 216 -2.58 -3.95 -1.63
CA ASN A 216 -1.76 -2.78 -2.00
C ASN A 216 -0.87 -3.10 -3.21
N MET A 217 -0.17 -4.23 -3.16
CA MET A 217 0.80 -4.58 -4.20
C MET A 217 0.19 -5.31 -5.42
N THR A 218 -1.12 -5.53 -5.45
CA THR A 218 -1.80 -6.12 -6.60
C THR A 218 -1.58 -5.33 -7.89
N VAL A 219 -1.52 -4.01 -7.79
CA VAL A 219 -1.29 -3.12 -8.93
C VAL A 219 0.12 -3.25 -9.52
N GLU A 220 1.07 -3.78 -8.75
CA GLU A 220 2.43 -4.05 -9.22
C GLU A 220 2.53 -5.31 -10.09
N ALA A 221 1.48 -6.14 -10.10
CA ALA A 221 1.27 -7.20 -11.08
C ALA A 221 0.53 -6.71 -12.34
N GLY A 222 0.26 -5.41 -12.46
CA GLY A 222 -0.50 -4.80 -13.56
C GLY A 222 -2.03 -4.91 -13.42
N ALA A 223 -2.54 -5.52 -12.35
CA ALA A 223 -3.97 -5.66 -12.13
C ALA A 223 -4.64 -4.33 -11.77
N ARG A 224 -5.95 -4.23 -12.01
CA ARG A 224 -6.74 -3.02 -11.72
C ARG A 224 -6.98 -2.85 -10.22
N ALA A 225 -7.29 -3.94 -9.53
CA ALA A 225 -7.51 -3.99 -8.09
C ALA A 225 -7.35 -5.41 -7.56
N GLY A 226 -7.03 -5.52 -6.26
CA GLY A 226 -7.10 -6.76 -5.48
C GLY A 226 -8.23 -6.71 -4.47
N LEU A 227 -8.84 -7.85 -4.17
CA LEU A 227 -9.91 -7.99 -3.21
C LEU A 227 -9.70 -9.25 -2.36
N VAL A 228 -9.91 -9.14 -1.06
CA VAL A 228 -10.10 -10.26 -0.14
C VAL A 228 -11.55 -10.21 0.34
N ALA A 229 -12.30 -11.26 0.15
CA ALA A 229 -13.68 -11.31 0.65
C ALA A 229 -13.73 -11.10 2.17
N ALA A 230 -14.64 -10.25 2.62
CA ALA A 230 -14.76 -9.90 4.03
C ALA A 230 -15.20 -11.10 4.87
N ASP A 231 -14.57 -11.27 6.01
CA ASP A 231 -14.85 -12.32 6.99
C ASP A 231 -14.84 -11.75 8.43
N ASP A 232 -14.91 -12.63 9.42
CA ASP A 232 -14.93 -12.22 10.83
C ASP A 232 -13.67 -11.43 11.25
N THR A 233 -12.50 -11.66 10.60
CA THR A 233 -11.29 -10.84 10.81
C THR A 233 -11.52 -9.41 10.36
N THR A 234 -12.17 -9.23 9.20
CA THR A 234 -12.53 -7.90 8.68
C THR A 234 -13.54 -7.21 9.60
N PHE A 235 -14.55 -7.94 10.06
CA PHE A 235 -15.57 -7.37 10.94
C PHE A 235 -14.98 -6.95 12.29
N ALA A 236 -14.17 -7.81 12.92
CA ALA A 236 -13.49 -7.48 14.18
C ALA A 236 -12.58 -6.24 14.07
N TYR A 237 -11.93 -6.03 12.91
CA TYR A 237 -11.12 -4.83 12.68
C TYR A 237 -11.96 -3.57 12.59
N LEU A 238 -13.16 -3.62 11.99
CA LEU A 238 -14.03 -2.48 11.76
C LEU A 238 -14.89 -2.12 12.97
N GLU A 239 -15.14 -3.09 13.85
CA GLU A 239 -16.00 -2.88 15.03
C GLU A 239 -15.44 -1.77 15.93
N GLY A 240 -16.29 -0.83 16.30
CA GLY A 240 -15.94 0.28 17.18
C GLY A 240 -15.08 1.39 16.52
N ARG A 241 -14.75 1.28 15.23
CA ARG A 241 -14.07 2.38 14.52
C ARG A 241 -14.96 3.63 14.44
N PRO A 242 -14.37 4.84 14.35
CA PRO A 242 -15.12 6.10 14.38
C PRO A 242 -16.26 6.23 13.36
N CYS A 243 -16.10 5.64 12.18
CA CYS A 243 -17.10 5.68 11.10
C CYS A 243 -17.76 4.30 10.87
N ALA A 244 -17.61 3.37 11.83
CA ALA A 244 -18.34 2.11 11.78
C ALA A 244 -19.87 2.35 11.80
N PRO A 245 -20.67 1.53 11.11
CA PRO A 245 -22.12 1.68 11.10
C PRO A 245 -22.72 1.58 12.51
N ALA A 246 -23.69 2.46 12.80
CA ALA A 246 -24.37 2.48 14.11
C ALA A 246 -25.18 1.19 14.35
N ASP A 247 -25.81 0.65 13.30
CA ASP A 247 -26.48 -0.65 13.32
C ASP A 247 -25.47 -1.71 12.82
N TRP A 248 -24.67 -2.19 13.75
CA TRP A 248 -23.56 -3.09 13.47
C TRP A 248 -24.04 -4.45 12.93
N ASP A 249 -25.00 -5.06 13.58
CA ASP A 249 -25.50 -6.40 13.20
C ASP A 249 -26.09 -6.39 11.79
N ALA A 250 -26.90 -5.39 11.48
CA ALA A 250 -27.47 -5.22 10.15
C ALA A 250 -26.39 -4.93 9.09
N ALA A 251 -25.31 -4.25 9.45
CA ALA A 251 -24.17 -4.02 8.54
C ALA A 251 -23.44 -5.32 8.25
N VAL A 252 -23.10 -6.11 9.27
CA VAL A 252 -22.44 -7.42 9.13
C VAL A 252 -23.29 -8.37 8.27
N GLU A 253 -24.61 -8.43 8.50
CA GLU A 253 -25.51 -9.25 7.68
C GLU A 253 -25.48 -8.84 6.20
N ARG A 254 -25.48 -7.52 5.91
CA ARG A 254 -25.34 -7.03 4.53
C ARG A 254 -23.98 -7.39 3.94
N TRP A 255 -22.88 -7.23 4.69
CA TRP A 255 -21.52 -7.48 4.22
C TRP A 255 -21.23 -8.94 3.91
N ARG A 256 -21.83 -9.89 4.66
CA ARG A 256 -21.75 -11.33 4.41
C ARG A 256 -22.28 -11.74 3.03
N ARG A 257 -23.02 -10.90 2.32
CA ARG A 257 -23.48 -11.17 0.96
C ARG A 257 -22.38 -11.03 -0.09
N TYR A 258 -21.34 -10.22 0.20
CA TYR A 258 -20.25 -9.94 -0.74
C TYR A 258 -19.12 -10.96 -0.65
N VAL A 259 -19.48 -12.23 -0.65
CA VAL A 259 -18.57 -13.36 -0.79
C VAL A 259 -18.82 -14.07 -2.12
N THR A 260 -17.81 -14.67 -2.69
CA THR A 260 -17.94 -15.45 -3.94
C THR A 260 -18.79 -16.70 -3.69
N ASP A 261 -19.78 -16.93 -4.55
CA ASP A 261 -20.65 -18.09 -4.48
C ASP A 261 -19.90 -19.37 -4.83
N ASP A 262 -20.33 -20.49 -4.25
CA ASP A 262 -19.81 -21.81 -4.63
C ASP A 262 -20.07 -22.05 -6.13
N GLY A 263 -19.02 -22.44 -6.86
CA GLY A 263 -19.09 -22.69 -8.30
C GLY A 263 -19.08 -21.43 -9.18
N ALA A 264 -18.81 -20.24 -8.62
CA ALA A 264 -18.57 -19.05 -9.44
C ALA A 264 -17.32 -19.25 -10.31
N ALA A 265 -17.43 -18.88 -11.58
CA ALA A 265 -16.32 -18.96 -12.53
C ALA A 265 -15.47 -17.69 -12.51
N PHE A 266 -14.16 -17.88 -12.65
CA PHE A 266 -13.20 -16.81 -12.89
C PHE A 266 -12.63 -16.96 -14.29
N ASP A 267 -12.25 -15.85 -14.92
CA ASP A 267 -11.64 -15.86 -16.24
C ASP A 267 -10.22 -16.45 -16.19
N GLN A 268 -9.53 -16.30 -15.07
CA GLN A 268 -8.22 -16.90 -14.82
C GLN A 268 -8.09 -17.34 -13.36
N GLU A 269 -7.38 -18.45 -13.15
CA GLU A 269 -7.07 -18.95 -11.81
C GLU A 269 -5.58 -19.27 -11.67
N ILE A 270 -4.99 -18.87 -10.54
CA ILE A 270 -3.58 -19.08 -10.19
C ILE A 270 -3.50 -19.66 -8.78
N VAL A 271 -2.58 -20.60 -8.60
CA VAL A 271 -2.25 -21.15 -7.29
C VAL A 271 -0.81 -20.79 -6.95
N VAL A 272 -0.61 -20.32 -5.73
CA VAL A 272 0.71 -20.05 -5.14
C VAL A 272 0.89 -20.99 -3.96
N ASP A 273 1.95 -21.78 -3.98
CA ASP A 273 2.32 -22.67 -2.89
C ASP A 273 3.06 -21.86 -1.80
N VAL A 274 2.40 -21.64 -0.66
CA VAL A 274 2.93 -20.82 0.44
C VAL A 274 3.97 -21.58 1.27
N ASP A 275 3.88 -22.91 1.32
CA ASP A 275 4.85 -23.73 2.07
C ASP A 275 6.27 -23.64 1.48
N ALA A 276 6.37 -23.32 0.18
CA ALA A 276 7.64 -23.12 -0.52
C ALA A 276 8.20 -21.67 -0.41
N ILE A 277 7.42 -20.72 0.15
CA ILE A 277 7.87 -19.32 0.21
C ILE A 277 8.88 -19.14 1.34
N THR A 278 9.93 -18.38 1.04
CA THR A 278 10.90 -17.89 2.01
C THR A 278 11.03 -16.36 1.91
N PRO A 279 11.64 -15.67 2.91
CA PRO A 279 11.81 -14.22 2.85
C PRO A 279 12.43 -13.76 1.53
N ALA A 280 11.80 -12.80 0.89
CA ALA A 280 12.10 -12.34 -0.47
C ALA A 280 12.71 -10.94 -0.48
N VAL A 281 13.54 -10.68 -1.49
CA VAL A 281 14.16 -9.38 -1.74
C VAL A 281 14.20 -9.11 -3.25
N THR A 282 13.99 -7.87 -3.67
CA THR A 282 14.14 -7.51 -5.09
C THR A 282 15.60 -7.31 -5.44
N TRP A 283 16.01 -7.85 -6.61
CA TRP A 283 17.36 -7.68 -7.16
C TRP A 283 17.42 -6.63 -8.26
N GLY A 284 16.28 -6.26 -8.83
CA GLY A 284 16.17 -5.36 -9.96
C GLY A 284 15.34 -4.12 -9.67
N THR A 285 14.77 -3.53 -10.72
CA THR A 285 14.10 -2.22 -10.73
C THR A 285 12.56 -2.32 -10.78
N ASN A 286 12.01 -3.49 -10.51
CA ASN A 286 10.57 -3.70 -10.34
C ASN A 286 10.30 -4.86 -9.37
N PRO A 287 9.08 -4.97 -8.79
CA PRO A 287 8.76 -6.02 -7.82
C PRO A 287 8.78 -7.46 -8.35
N GLY A 288 8.63 -7.65 -9.67
CA GLY A 288 8.74 -8.97 -10.32
C GLY A 288 10.18 -9.49 -10.34
N GLN A 289 11.15 -8.59 -10.28
CA GLN A 289 12.57 -8.90 -10.21
C GLN A 289 12.99 -9.17 -8.74
N SER A 290 12.44 -10.21 -8.14
CA SER A 290 12.69 -10.64 -6.76
C SER A 290 13.18 -12.08 -6.69
N VAL A 291 13.89 -12.41 -5.63
CA VAL A 291 14.35 -13.77 -5.30
C VAL A 291 14.18 -14.02 -3.80
N PRO A 292 14.07 -15.28 -3.37
CA PRO A 292 14.39 -15.63 -1.99
C PRO A 292 15.76 -15.08 -1.60
N ILE A 293 15.91 -14.56 -0.40
CA ILE A 293 17.21 -13.98 0.06
C ILE A 293 18.33 -15.01 0.02
N THR A 294 18.01 -16.28 0.10
CA THR A 294 18.97 -17.41 0.06
C THR A 294 19.36 -17.83 -1.36
N GLU A 295 18.68 -17.32 -2.38
CA GLU A 295 18.95 -17.66 -3.77
C GLU A 295 19.81 -16.59 -4.46
N PRO A 296 20.61 -16.97 -5.46
CA PRO A 296 21.41 -16.02 -6.22
C PRO A 296 20.56 -15.15 -7.14
N VAL A 297 21.09 -13.99 -7.51
CA VAL A 297 20.53 -13.13 -8.58
C VAL A 297 20.54 -13.95 -9.90
N PRO A 298 19.41 -14.02 -10.62
CA PRO A 298 19.33 -14.80 -11.85
C PRO A 298 20.18 -14.17 -12.97
N GLU A 299 20.61 -14.99 -13.92
CA GLU A 299 21.19 -14.49 -15.17
C GLU A 299 20.13 -13.70 -15.95
N PRO A 300 20.44 -12.50 -16.46
CA PRO A 300 19.47 -11.70 -17.20
C PRO A 300 19.10 -12.38 -18.52
N THR A 301 17.80 -12.47 -18.79
CA THR A 301 17.23 -13.09 -20.00
C THR A 301 16.74 -12.06 -21.02
N SER A 302 16.81 -10.78 -20.70
CA SER A 302 16.40 -9.66 -21.55
C SER A 302 17.31 -8.43 -21.34
N ASP A 303 17.26 -7.51 -22.30
CA ASP A 303 17.98 -6.22 -22.20
C ASP A 303 17.49 -5.40 -21.00
N ASP A 304 16.22 -5.49 -20.64
CA ASP A 304 15.63 -4.81 -19.49
C ASP A 304 16.21 -5.37 -18.17
N GLU A 305 16.32 -6.69 -18.06
CA GLU A 305 16.96 -7.33 -16.92
C GLU A 305 18.46 -7.01 -16.83
N ALA A 306 19.15 -6.99 -17.96
CA ALA A 306 20.56 -6.61 -18.01
C ALA A 306 20.77 -5.14 -17.55
N ARG A 307 19.87 -4.23 -17.93
CA ARG A 307 19.89 -2.85 -17.45
C ARG A 307 19.60 -2.77 -15.95
N ALA A 308 18.62 -3.53 -15.47
CA ALA A 308 18.29 -3.58 -14.04
C ALA A 308 19.48 -4.07 -13.19
N VAL A 309 20.15 -5.16 -13.60
CA VAL A 309 21.37 -5.67 -12.98
C VAL A 309 22.45 -4.59 -12.93
N ALA A 310 22.70 -3.91 -14.04
CA ALA A 310 23.70 -2.86 -14.13
C ALA A 310 23.36 -1.66 -13.23
N TYR A 311 22.09 -1.21 -13.24
CA TYR A 311 21.61 -0.10 -12.42
C TYR A 311 21.72 -0.42 -10.93
N MET A 312 21.26 -1.60 -10.54
CA MET A 312 21.31 -2.05 -9.14
C MET A 312 22.73 -2.41 -8.69
N ALA A 313 23.68 -2.50 -9.61
CA ALA A 313 25.06 -2.93 -9.35
C ALA A 313 25.10 -4.23 -8.52
N VAL A 314 24.42 -5.24 -9.01
CA VAL A 314 24.39 -6.61 -8.47
C VAL A 314 25.04 -7.56 -9.48
N THR A 315 25.53 -8.69 -9.04
CA THR A 315 26.21 -9.68 -9.90
C THR A 315 25.32 -10.90 -10.09
N PRO A 316 24.92 -11.27 -11.33
CA PRO A 316 24.26 -12.53 -11.59
C PRO A 316 25.05 -13.72 -11.03
N GLY A 317 24.35 -14.71 -10.48
CA GLY A 317 24.96 -15.87 -9.82
C GLY A 317 25.42 -15.63 -8.39
N GLU A 318 25.48 -14.37 -7.91
CA GLU A 318 25.82 -14.06 -6.53
C GLU A 318 24.57 -13.84 -5.67
N SER A 319 24.69 -14.16 -4.36
CA SER A 319 23.63 -13.91 -3.38
C SER A 319 23.52 -12.42 -3.05
N LEU A 320 22.29 -11.93 -2.84
CA LEU A 320 22.07 -10.61 -2.27
C LEU A 320 22.36 -10.55 -0.76
N ALA A 321 22.34 -11.69 -0.07
CA ALA A 321 22.67 -11.74 1.35
C ALA A 321 24.12 -11.26 1.56
N GLY A 322 24.30 -10.33 2.51
CA GLY A 322 25.59 -9.71 2.78
C GLY A 322 25.89 -8.47 1.94
N LEU A 323 25.07 -8.10 0.95
CA LEU A 323 25.25 -6.88 0.16
C LEU A 323 25.06 -5.64 1.05
N PRO A 324 26.04 -4.72 1.15
CA PRO A 324 25.92 -3.53 1.99
C PRO A 324 24.76 -2.63 1.57
N VAL A 325 24.12 -2.00 2.56
CA VAL A 325 23.11 -0.95 2.36
C VAL A 325 23.56 0.33 3.04
N ASP A 326 23.18 1.47 2.49
CA ASP A 326 23.52 2.80 3.01
C ASP A 326 22.37 3.35 3.87
N ARG A 327 21.16 2.91 3.58
CA ARG A 327 19.94 3.41 4.23
C ARG A 327 18.88 2.32 4.38
N VAL A 328 18.05 2.45 5.40
CA VAL A 328 16.86 1.61 5.60
C VAL A 328 15.62 2.49 5.73
N PHE A 329 14.54 2.10 5.07
CA PHE A 329 13.24 2.73 5.16
C PHE A 329 12.16 1.72 5.58
N ILE A 330 11.51 1.99 6.71
CA ILE A 330 10.37 1.24 7.24
C ILE A 330 9.17 2.18 7.27
N GLY A 331 8.15 1.92 6.45
CA GLY A 331 7.01 2.82 6.29
C GLY A 331 6.20 2.54 5.03
N SER A 332 5.51 3.58 4.50
CA SER A 332 4.67 3.49 3.31
C SER A 332 3.24 3.00 3.60
N CYS A 333 2.31 3.25 2.67
CA CYS A 333 0.97 2.65 2.73
C CYS A 333 1.00 1.12 2.69
N THR A 334 2.09 0.52 2.25
CA THR A 334 2.26 -0.93 2.19
C THR A 334 2.57 -1.52 3.56
N ASN A 335 3.55 -0.95 4.27
CA ASN A 335 4.09 -1.52 5.53
C ASN A 335 4.45 -0.42 6.55
N GLY A 336 3.56 0.53 6.78
CA GLY A 336 3.69 1.54 7.83
C GLY A 336 2.58 1.46 8.89
N ARG A 337 1.91 0.31 9.02
CA ARG A 337 0.83 0.07 9.99
C ARG A 337 1.39 -0.47 11.29
N LEU A 338 0.55 -0.56 12.32
CA LEU A 338 1.00 -0.89 13.66
C LEU A 338 1.68 -2.27 13.75
N GLU A 339 1.12 -3.30 13.12
CA GLU A 339 1.70 -4.65 13.05
C GLU A 339 3.05 -4.66 12.32
N ASP A 340 3.20 -3.86 11.25
CA ASP A 340 4.46 -3.72 10.52
C ASP A 340 5.56 -3.13 11.44
N LEU A 341 5.20 -2.12 12.23
CA LEU A 341 6.10 -1.49 13.19
C LEU A 341 6.45 -2.44 14.34
N GLU A 342 5.48 -3.23 14.83
CA GLU A 342 5.72 -4.27 15.84
C GLU A 342 6.72 -5.32 15.34
N ALA A 343 6.54 -5.81 14.11
CA ALA A 343 7.43 -6.79 13.51
C ALA A 343 8.86 -6.25 13.32
N ALA A 344 9.00 -4.97 12.95
CA ALA A 344 10.31 -4.32 12.87
C ALA A 344 10.93 -4.08 14.24
N ALA A 345 10.15 -3.63 15.22
CA ALA A 345 10.60 -3.38 16.57
C ALA A 345 11.06 -4.65 17.29
N GLU A 346 10.43 -5.80 17.02
CA GLU A 346 10.86 -7.08 17.56
C GLU A 346 12.31 -7.41 17.15
N VAL A 347 12.65 -7.18 15.89
CA VAL A 347 14.01 -7.39 15.38
C VAL A 347 15.00 -6.38 15.97
N LEU A 348 14.58 -5.12 16.14
CA LEU A 348 15.45 -4.03 16.64
C LEU A 348 15.64 -4.03 18.16
N ARG A 349 14.80 -4.71 18.91
CA ARG A 349 14.80 -4.70 20.37
C ARG A 349 16.14 -5.18 20.92
N GLY A 350 16.82 -4.30 21.71
CA GLY A 350 18.12 -4.57 22.30
C GLY A 350 19.29 -4.59 21.30
N ARG A 351 19.09 -4.15 20.07
CA ARG A 351 20.11 -4.04 19.02
C ARG A 351 20.27 -2.60 18.55
N ALA A 352 21.41 -2.27 17.97
CA ALA A 352 21.67 -0.95 17.40
C ALA A 352 21.71 -1.03 15.86
N VAL A 353 21.15 -0.01 15.20
CA VAL A 353 21.25 0.12 13.75
C VAL A 353 22.67 0.52 13.33
N GLN A 354 23.14 -0.03 12.20
CA GLN A 354 24.46 0.25 11.65
C GLN A 354 24.44 1.30 10.54
N VAL A 355 23.24 1.62 10.03
CA VAL A 355 23.03 2.57 8.94
C VAL A 355 21.85 3.48 9.26
N ARG A 356 21.78 4.61 8.60
CA ARG A 356 20.67 5.55 8.76
C ARG A 356 19.35 4.85 8.46
N THR A 357 18.46 4.79 9.45
CA THR A 357 17.20 4.06 9.40
C THR A 357 16.05 4.98 9.70
N LEU A 358 15.13 5.15 8.74
CA LEU A 358 13.92 5.93 8.89
C LEU A 358 12.76 5.00 9.19
N VAL A 359 12.01 5.29 10.26
CA VAL A 359 10.77 4.59 10.63
C VAL A 359 9.63 5.59 10.59
N VAL A 360 8.70 5.39 9.64
CA VAL A 360 7.65 6.34 9.30
C VAL A 360 6.28 5.67 9.45
N PRO A 361 5.52 6.00 10.49
CA PRO A 361 4.15 5.51 10.66
C PRO A 361 3.24 5.94 9.51
N GLY A 362 2.28 5.09 9.14
CA GLY A 362 1.35 5.38 8.05
C GLY A 362 0.31 6.45 8.38
N SER A 363 0.01 6.67 9.67
CA SER A 363 -0.88 7.74 10.15
C SER A 363 -0.44 8.23 11.51
N MET A 364 -0.94 9.40 11.91
CA MET A 364 -0.68 9.90 13.26
C MET A 364 -1.41 9.11 14.33
N ALA A 365 -2.49 8.44 13.97
CA ALA A 365 -3.16 7.48 14.86
C ALA A 365 -2.28 6.22 15.07
N VAL A 366 -1.69 5.68 14.01
CA VAL A 366 -0.69 4.59 14.11
C VAL A 366 0.52 5.03 14.94
N LYS A 367 1.01 6.26 14.72
CA LYS A 367 2.11 6.82 15.51
C LYS A 367 1.78 6.83 17.01
N ALA A 368 0.63 7.38 17.38
CA ALA A 368 0.19 7.46 18.76
C ALA A 368 0.04 6.06 19.39
N ALA A 369 -0.56 5.12 18.69
CA ALA A 369 -0.70 3.73 19.14
C ALA A 369 0.66 3.03 19.30
N ALA A 370 1.62 3.29 18.41
CA ALA A 370 2.98 2.77 18.52
C ALA A 370 3.73 3.36 19.72
N GLU A 371 3.56 4.66 19.99
CA GLU A 371 4.13 5.34 21.16
C GLU A 371 3.52 4.80 22.47
N GLU A 372 2.21 4.60 22.52
CA GLU A 372 1.52 4.01 23.68
C GLU A 372 2.01 2.59 23.99
N ARG A 373 2.36 1.80 22.95
CA ARG A 373 2.93 0.46 23.11
C ARG A 373 4.44 0.44 23.36
N GLY A 374 5.10 1.61 23.45
CA GLY A 374 6.54 1.73 23.66
C GLY A 374 7.40 1.34 22.45
N LEU A 375 6.82 1.25 21.25
CA LEU A 375 7.58 0.90 20.04
C LEU A 375 8.52 2.04 19.63
N ALA A 376 8.10 3.29 19.82
CA ALA A 376 8.95 4.46 19.55
C ALA A 376 10.25 4.41 20.36
N ASP A 377 10.18 4.02 21.64
CA ASP A 377 11.34 3.90 22.50
C ASP A 377 12.31 2.82 22.00
N VAL A 378 11.79 1.71 21.44
CA VAL A 378 12.63 0.67 20.84
C VAL A 378 13.37 1.22 19.64
N PHE A 379 12.70 1.92 18.72
CA PHE A 379 13.32 2.51 17.53
C PHE A 379 14.38 3.55 17.87
N ILE A 380 14.05 4.45 18.79
CA ILE A 380 14.96 5.52 19.26
C ILE A 380 16.18 4.91 19.97
N ALA A 381 15.97 3.94 20.86
CA ALA A 381 17.06 3.25 21.56
C ALA A 381 17.98 2.47 20.60
N ALA A 382 17.43 1.93 19.51
CA ALA A 382 18.21 1.31 18.45
C ALA A 382 19.02 2.32 17.61
N GLY A 383 18.73 3.63 17.71
CA GLY A 383 19.35 4.69 16.91
C GLY A 383 18.62 4.97 15.57
N ALA A 384 17.42 4.46 15.38
CA ALA A 384 16.59 4.78 14.23
C ALA A 384 15.88 6.14 14.39
N GLU A 385 15.58 6.79 13.27
CA GLU A 385 14.85 8.04 13.24
C GLU A 385 13.33 7.78 13.30
N TRP A 386 12.70 8.07 14.43
CA TRP A 386 11.25 8.02 14.59
C TRP A 386 10.60 9.25 13.99
N ARG A 387 9.82 9.08 12.93
CA ARG A 387 9.31 10.15 12.09
C ARG A 387 7.82 10.43 12.32
N ASP A 388 7.31 11.51 11.76
CA ASP A 388 5.88 11.78 11.62
C ASP A 388 5.30 11.04 10.41
N ALA A 389 3.96 10.90 10.37
CA ALA A 389 3.28 10.17 9.32
C ALA A 389 3.34 10.87 7.95
N GLY A 390 3.50 10.08 6.89
CA GLY A 390 3.53 10.51 5.50
C GLY A 390 4.09 9.43 4.58
N CYS A 391 4.08 9.68 3.28
CA CYS A 391 4.65 8.76 2.29
C CYS A 391 6.18 8.71 2.34
N SER A 392 6.85 9.79 2.80
CA SER A 392 8.30 9.85 2.99
C SER A 392 9.08 9.33 1.77
N MET A 393 10.06 8.44 1.98
CA MET A 393 10.87 7.86 0.91
C MET A 393 10.07 6.98 -0.08
N CYS A 394 8.83 6.57 0.22
CA CYS A 394 8.07 5.71 -0.69
C CYS A 394 7.90 6.33 -2.08
N VAL A 395 7.76 7.65 -2.15
CA VAL A 395 7.52 8.39 -3.42
C VAL A 395 8.63 9.38 -3.74
N GLY A 396 9.42 9.81 -2.75
CA GLY A 396 10.50 10.78 -2.94
C GLY A 396 10.03 12.16 -3.41
N MET A 397 8.82 12.58 -3.03
CA MET A 397 8.25 13.91 -3.34
C MET A 397 8.41 14.89 -2.18
N ASN A 398 9.29 14.60 -1.25
CA ASN A 398 9.62 15.36 -0.06
C ASN A 398 11.13 15.29 0.18
N GLU A 399 11.60 15.77 1.32
CA GLU A 399 13.03 15.82 1.65
C GLU A 399 13.66 14.44 1.95
N ASP A 400 12.84 13.41 2.14
CA ASP A 400 13.30 12.06 2.45
C ASP A 400 13.64 11.30 1.15
N ILE A 401 14.83 11.57 0.60
CA ILE A 401 15.33 10.96 -0.63
C ILE A 401 16.71 10.33 -0.41
N LEU A 402 17.06 9.38 -1.28
CA LEU A 402 18.42 8.83 -1.36
C LEU A 402 19.37 9.78 -2.07
N ASP A 403 20.61 9.82 -1.59
CA ASP A 403 21.68 10.43 -2.35
C ASP A 403 22.08 9.56 -3.57
N PRO A 404 22.62 10.17 -4.64
CA PRO A 404 22.96 9.42 -5.84
C PRO A 404 23.91 8.25 -5.56
N GLY A 405 23.46 7.04 -5.92
CA GLY A 405 24.22 5.80 -5.75
C GLY A 405 23.98 5.08 -4.43
N GLU A 406 23.28 5.68 -3.46
CA GLU A 406 22.90 5.00 -2.22
C GLU A 406 21.99 3.78 -2.49
N ARG A 407 22.17 2.76 -1.67
CA ARG A 407 21.39 1.52 -1.64
C ARG A 407 20.48 1.50 -0.42
N CYS A 408 19.20 1.24 -0.64
CA CYS A 408 18.20 1.22 0.40
C CYS A 408 17.53 -0.15 0.53
N ALA A 409 17.46 -0.67 1.76
CA ALA A 409 16.52 -1.73 2.13
C ALA A 409 15.18 -1.08 2.51
N SER A 410 14.10 -1.39 1.80
CA SER A 410 12.86 -0.60 1.86
C SER A 410 11.61 -1.47 1.95
N THR A 411 10.66 -1.03 2.77
CA THR A 411 9.33 -1.64 2.87
C THR A 411 8.30 -0.99 1.93
N SER A 412 8.73 -0.07 1.05
CA SER A 412 7.86 0.53 0.03
C SER A 412 7.35 -0.51 -0.99
N ASN A 413 6.53 -0.06 -1.94
CA ASN A 413 5.87 -0.93 -2.92
C ASN A 413 6.51 -0.89 -4.31
N ARG A 414 7.25 0.16 -4.63
CA ARG A 414 7.90 0.38 -5.95
C ARG A 414 9.37 0.72 -5.80
N ASN A 415 10.17 0.24 -6.75
CA ASN A 415 11.61 0.44 -6.77
C ASN A 415 12.17 0.70 -8.18
N PHE A 416 11.39 1.31 -9.07
CA PHE A 416 11.90 1.70 -10.38
C PHE A 416 13.03 2.74 -10.25
N GLU A 417 13.85 2.87 -11.28
CA GLU A 417 15.00 3.77 -11.31
C GLU A 417 14.64 5.19 -10.85
N GLY A 418 15.33 5.69 -9.83
CA GLY A 418 15.12 7.03 -9.27
C GLY A 418 13.90 7.19 -8.36
N ARG A 419 13.13 6.14 -8.06
CA ARG A 419 11.89 6.25 -7.23
C ARG A 419 12.11 6.89 -5.88
N GLN A 420 13.18 6.55 -5.19
CA GLN A 420 13.53 7.08 -3.87
C GLN A 420 14.65 8.13 -3.90
N GLY A 421 14.96 8.64 -5.07
CA GLY A 421 16.03 9.62 -5.31
C GLY A 421 16.83 9.26 -6.57
N ARG A 422 17.40 10.27 -7.19
CA ARG A 422 18.17 10.11 -8.43
C ARG A 422 19.30 9.09 -8.25
N LEU A 423 19.36 8.06 -9.10
CA LEU A 423 20.34 6.97 -9.06
C LEU A 423 20.29 6.14 -7.76
N GLY A 424 19.27 6.30 -6.94
CA GLY A 424 19.05 5.48 -5.75
C GLY A 424 18.70 4.04 -6.11
N ARG A 425 19.24 3.07 -5.37
CA ARG A 425 19.07 1.63 -5.59
C ARG A 425 18.21 1.06 -4.46
N THR A 426 16.98 0.68 -4.77
CA THR A 426 16.03 0.23 -3.75
C THR A 426 15.74 -1.25 -3.85
N HIS A 427 15.94 -1.98 -2.75
CA HIS A 427 15.53 -3.37 -2.57
C HIS A 427 14.25 -3.42 -1.73
N LEU A 428 13.18 -3.96 -2.31
CA LEU A 428 11.92 -4.17 -1.59
C LEU A 428 11.98 -5.45 -0.76
N MET A 429 11.50 -5.35 0.48
CA MET A 429 11.44 -6.46 1.43
C MET A 429 10.42 -6.21 2.53
N SER A 430 10.20 -7.21 3.38
CA SER A 430 9.30 -7.10 4.53
C SER A 430 9.87 -6.21 5.64
N PRO A 431 9.03 -5.71 6.58
CA PRO A 431 9.48 -4.91 7.71
C PRO A 431 10.56 -5.59 8.57
N SER A 432 10.40 -6.87 8.84
CA SER A 432 11.38 -7.65 9.61
C SER A 432 12.71 -7.78 8.88
N MET A 433 12.69 -7.99 7.55
CA MET A 433 13.89 -8.05 6.72
C MET A 433 14.59 -6.69 6.64
N ALA A 434 13.83 -5.60 6.53
CA ALA A 434 14.40 -4.24 6.53
C ALA A 434 15.03 -3.91 7.90
N ALA A 435 14.39 -4.31 9.00
CA ALA A 435 14.95 -4.19 10.34
C ALA A 435 16.23 -5.03 10.51
N ALA A 436 16.29 -6.24 9.96
CA ALA A 436 17.49 -7.06 9.96
C ALA A 436 18.63 -6.38 9.17
N ALA A 437 18.32 -5.77 8.02
CA ALA A 437 19.29 -4.99 7.26
C ALA A 437 19.77 -3.75 8.04
N ALA A 438 18.91 -3.10 8.82
CA ALA A 438 19.30 -1.98 9.67
C ALA A 438 20.32 -2.37 10.75
N VAL A 439 20.12 -3.52 11.39
CA VAL A 439 20.99 -4.05 12.44
C VAL A 439 22.37 -4.46 11.89
N THR A 440 22.40 -5.02 10.71
CA THR A 440 23.65 -5.60 10.14
C THR A 440 24.37 -4.67 9.17
N GLY A 441 23.71 -3.61 8.69
CA GLY A 441 24.23 -2.72 7.64
C GLY A 441 24.29 -3.38 6.25
N ARG A 442 23.60 -4.51 6.07
CA ARG A 442 23.60 -5.29 4.83
C ARG A 442 22.29 -6.06 4.66
N LEU A 443 21.96 -6.47 3.44
CA LEU A 443 20.83 -7.35 3.19
C LEU A 443 21.04 -8.66 3.96
N THR A 444 20.09 -8.98 4.84
CA THR A 444 20.23 -10.10 5.79
C THR A 444 18.93 -10.86 5.92
N ASP A 445 19.02 -12.16 5.94
CA ASP A 445 17.88 -13.02 6.28
C ASP A 445 17.49 -12.81 7.74
N VAL A 446 16.27 -12.37 8.00
CA VAL A 446 15.80 -12.12 9.37
C VAL A 446 15.87 -13.38 10.25
N ARG A 447 15.78 -14.56 9.63
CA ARG A 447 15.85 -15.86 10.34
C ARG A 447 17.20 -16.11 10.99
N GLU A 448 18.29 -15.47 10.51
CA GLU A 448 19.62 -15.54 11.12
C GLU A 448 19.72 -14.74 12.42
N LEU A 449 18.81 -13.79 12.65
CA LEU A 449 18.77 -12.97 13.87
C LEU A 449 17.82 -13.50 14.93
N ALA A 450 17.05 -14.55 14.61
CA ALA A 450 16.18 -15.22 15.56
C ALA A 450 17.02 -16.16 16.42
N GLY A 451 17.40 -15.70 17.60
CA GLY A 451 18.18 -16.44 18.59
C GLY A 451 18.00 -15.88 19.98
#